data_ef29b2c17099b932c77d4a1e1fe5bd20
#
_entry.id   ef29b2c17099b932c77d4a1e1fe5bd20
#
_cell.length_a   1.000
_cell.length_b   1.000
_cell.length_c   1.000
_cell.angle_alpha   90.00
_cell.angle_beta   90.00
_cell.angle_gamma   90.00
#
_symmetry.space_group_name_H-M   'P 1'
#
loop_
_entity.id
_entity.type
_entity.pdbx_description
1 polymer ?
#
loop_
_entity_poly.entity_id
_entity_poly.type
_entity_poly.pdbx_seq_one_letter_code
_entity_poly.pdbx_strand_id
1 'polypeptide(L)'
;DILDEVRWGLEWLLKMNPDSGVMYNQVADDRDHRGFRLPTEDQADYDLGPYRPVYYVTGKPQGLARFKNRTEGVSSTAGKFSSVFALGARTLKDYFPELTAELEKKAGDAYRFGLTDIGATQTACNVSPYFYEEDNYVDDLEQAAWELFALTGDSSYLEQADYWGALEPFTPWIEKDTARHYQFYPFVNLGHANLALFGNEYSDKYLDFMRKGLAMINARDTDDPFMLKIPFVWCSNNYVAAALTQCRLY
;
A
#
# COMPACT_ATOMS: atom_id res chain seq x y z
N ASP A 1 -11.06 -9.96 -20.23
CA ASP A 1 -10.02 -9.02 -20.62
C ASP A 1 -9.44 -8.29 -19.40
N ILE A 2 -8.56 -7.30 -19.59
CA ILE A 2 -7.91 -6.60 -18.48
C ILE A 2 -8.90 -5.82 -17.61
N LEU A 3 -9.95 -5.25 -18.19
CA LEU A 3 -10.97 -4.52 -17.43
C LEU A 3 -11.81 -5.46 -16.57
N ASP A 4 -12.04 -6.69 -17.01
CA ASP A 4 -12.75 -7.71 -16.20
C ASP A 4 -11.89 -8.14 -15.01
N GLU A 5 -10.55 -8.27 -15.18
CA GLU A 5 -9.63 -8.55 -14.07
C GLU A 5 -9.59 -7.40 -13.07
N VAL A 6 -9.53 -6.16 -13.53
CA VAL A 6 -9.60 -4.98 -12.67
C VAL A 6 -10.93 -4.96 -11.88
N ARG A 7 -12.05 -5.18 -12.57
CA ARG A 7 -13.36 -5.27 -11.94
C ARG A 7 -13.40 -6.36 -10.87
N TRP A 8 -12.94 -7.56 -11.21
CA TRP A 8 -12.93 -8.69 -10.26
C TRP A 8 -12.15 -8.37 -8.99
N GLY A 9 -10.97 -7.76 -9.14
CA GLY A 9 -10.15 -7.34 -8.00
C GLY A 9 -10.83 -6.28 -7.14
N LEU A 10 -11.48 -5.29 -7.76
CA LEU A 10 -12.22 -4.24 -7.06
C LEU A 10 -13.46 -4.78 -6.33
N GLU A 11 -14.23 -5.66 -6.96
CA GLU A 11 -15.37 -6.35 -6.33
C GLU A 11 -14.92 -7.20 -5.13
N TRP A 12 -13.72 -7.80 -5.20
CA TRP A 12 -13.14 -8.49 -4.05
C TRP A 12 -12.79 -7.52 -2.92
N LEU A 13 -12.14 -6.39 -3.24
CA LEU A 13 -11.77 -5.36 -2.25
C LEU A 13 -13.01 -4.73 -1.59
N LEU A 14 -14.12 -4.57 -2.31
CA LEU A 14 -15.39 -4.11 -1.74
C LEU A 14 -15.89 -5.05 -0.63
N LYS A 15 -15.68 -6.37 -0.75
CA LYS A 15 -16.01 -7.33 0.31
C LYS A 15 -15.11 -7.15 1.54
N MET A 16 -13.87 -6.69 1.32
CA MET A 16 -12.93 -6.39 2.40
C MET A 16 -13.17 -5.02 3.05
N ASN A 17 -14.02 -4.19 2.46
CA ASN A 17 -14.49 -2.92 3.03
C ASN A 17 -16.03 -2.82 2.94
N PRO A 18 -16.76 -3.65 3.69
CA PRO A 18 -18.22 -3.75 3.56
C PRO A 18 -18.95 -2.47 3.99
N ASP A 19 -18.40 -1.71 4.93
CA ASP A 19 -19.00 -0.47 5.45
C ASP A 19 -17.93 0.61 5.64
N SER A 20 -18.33 1.87 5.79
CA SER A 20 -17.46 3.05 5.89
C SER A 20 -16.47 2.99 7.08
N GLY A 21 -16.83 2.32 8.16
CA GLY A 21 -15.99 2.14 9.36
C GLY A 21 -15.48 0.71 9.54
N VAL A 22 -15.68 -0.18 8.56
CA VAL A 22 -15.32 -1.59 8.65
C VAL A 22 -14.40 -1.96 7.49
N MET A 23 -13.19 -2.31 7.82
CA MET A 23 -12.17 -2.69 6.84
C MET A 23 -11.40 -3.91 7.36
N TYR A 24 -11.08 -4.83 6.44
CA TYR A 24 -10.24 -6.00 6.71
C TYR A 24 -8.94 -5.87 5.93
N ASN A 25 -7.82 -6.24 6.54
CA ASN A 25 -6.51 -6.23 5.88
C ASN A 25 -5.96 -7.63 5.57
N GLN A 26 -6.62 -8.67 6.07
CA GLN A 26 -6.09 -10.02 5.93
C GLN A 26 -7.21 -11.07 5.96
N VAL A 27 -7.11 -12.05 5.07
CA VAL A 27 -7.86 -13.31 5.09
C VAL A 27 -6.88 -14.44 5.36
N ALA A 28 -7.22 -15.37 6.26
CA ALA A 28 -6.33 -16.39 6.79
C ALA A 28 -5.17 -15.79 7.63
N ASP A 29 -4.27 -16.62 8.12
CA ASP A 29 -3.06 -16.22 8.83
C ASP A 29 -1.93 -17.24 8.62
N ASP A 30 -0.84 -17.10 9.38
CA ASP A 30 0.35 -17.92 9.28
C ASP A 30 0.14 -19.42 9.56
N ARG A 31 -1.01 -19.83 10.10
CA ARG A 31 -1.41 -21.25 10.18
C ARG A 31 -1.63 -21.87 8.81
N ASP A 32 -1.98 -21.05 7.81
CA ASP A 32 -2.14 -21.47 6.41
C ASP A 32 -0.81 -21.59 5.66
N HIS A 33 0.25 -21.01 6.18
CA HIS A 33 1.58 -21.01 5.58
C HIS A 33 2.35 -22.30 5.88
N ARG A 34 1.84 -23.44 5.39
CA ARG A 34 2.35 -24.79 5.71
C ARG A 34 2.95 -25.55 4.52
N GLY A 35 3.37 -24.83 3.49
CA GLY A 35 3.95 -25.42 2.29
C GLY A 35 3.05 -25.28 1.05
N PHE A 36 3.49 -25.89 -0.04
CA PHE A 36 2.78 -25.84 -1.30
C PHE A 36 1.69 -26.91 -1.36
N ARG A 37 0.51 -26.54 -1.84
CA ARG A 37 -0.61 -27.43 -2.09
C ARG A 37 -1.48 -26.88 -3.21
N LEU A 38 -2.20 -27.73 -3.89
CA LEU A 38 -3.18 -27.30 -4.87
C LEU A 38 -4.41 -26.75 -4.15
N PRO A 39 -5.01 -25.64 -4.60
CA PRO A 39 -6.20 -25.07 -3.98
C PRO A 39 -7.37 -26.06 -3.87
N THR A 40 -7.51 -26.96 -4.83
CA THR A 40 -8.52 -28.03 -4.84
C THR A 40 -8.28 -29.14 -3.80
N GLU A 41 -7.07 -29.23 -3.27
CA GLU A 41 -6.65 -30.22 -2.27
C GLU A 41 -6.40 -29.58 -0.90
N ASP A 42 -6.72 -28.28 -0.77
CA ASP A 42 -6.51 -27.53 0.47
C ASP A 42 -7.46 -28.04 1.56
N GLN A 43 -6.86 -28.56 2.63
CA GLN A 43 -7.56 -29.06 3.82
C GLN A 43 -7.18 -28.25 5.07
N ALA A 44 -6.70 -27.01 4.89
CA ALA A 44 -6.38 -26.16 6.03
C ALA A 44 -7.64 -25.92 6.88
N ASP A 45 -7.53 -26.22 8.17
CA ASP A 45 -8.59 -26.08 9.15
C ASP A 45 -8.14 -25.13 10.27
N TYR A 46 -9.02 -24.22 10.63
CA TYR A 46 -8.84 -23.23 11.69
C TYR A 46 -9.76 -23.48 12.88
N ASP A 47 -10.32 -24.69 13.01
CA ASP A 47 -11.43 -25.05 13.91
C ASP A 47 -12.72 -24.26 13.56
N LEU A 48 -12.83 -23.80 12.34
CA LEU A 48 -13.96 -23.05 11.79
C LEU A 48 -14.60 -23.76 10.58
N GLY A 49 -14.30 -25.05 10.38
CA GLY A 49 -14.66 -25.80 9.18
C GLY A 49 -13.91 -25.25 7.95
N PRO A 50 -14.60 -25.07 6.81
CA PRO A 50 -13.95 -24.62 5.57
C PRO A 50 -13.63 -23.11 5.54
N TYR A 51 -13.93 -22.39 6.61
CA TYR A 51 -13.80 -20.93 6.65
C TYR A 51 -12.42 -20.49 7.11
N ARG A 52 -11.99 -19.33 6.62
CA ARG A 52 -10.78 -18.62 7.04
C ARG A 52 -11.15 -17.45 7.96
N PRO A 53 -10.35 -17.17 8.99
CA PRO A 53 -10.53 -15.95 9.77
C PRO A 53 -10.22 -14.72 8.90
N VAL A 54 -10.88 -13.61 9.18
CA VAL A 54 -10.55 -12.29 8.66
C VAL A 54 -10.17 -11.37 9.79
N TYR A 55 -9.22 -10.47 9.52
CA TYR A 55 -8.67 -9.58 10.54
C TYR A 55 -9.04 -8.13 10.23
N TYR A 56 -9.62 -7.47 11.22
CA TYR A 56 -10.02 -6.06 11.10
C TYR A 56 -8.82 -5.13 11.11
N VAL A 57 -8.93 -4.03 10.37
CA VAL A 57 -8.09 -2.84 10.53
C VAL A 57 -8.57 -2.09 11.78
N THR A 58 -7.87 -2.24 12.89
CA THR A 58 -8.31 -1.73 14.21
C THR A 58 -7.43 -0.62 14.77
N GLY A 59 -6.29 -0.32 14.14
CA GLY A 59 -5.28 0.57 14.70
C GLY A 59 -4.57 0.03 15.95
N LYS A 60 -4.81 -1.22 16.34
CA LYS A 60 -4.26 -1.84 17.55
C LYS A 60 -3.50 -3.12 17.22
N PRO A 61 -2.41 -3.39 17.97
CA PRO A 61 -1.65 -4.64 17.81
C PRO A 61 -2.51 -5.88 17.92
N GLN A 62 -2.40 -6.77 16.94
CA GLN A 62 -3.09 -8.05 16.85
C GLN A 62 -2.09 -9.22 16.86
N GLY A 63 -2.58 -10.45 16.97
CA GLY A 63 -1.79 -11.65 17.09
C GLY A 63 -1.68 -12.16 18.54
N LEU A 64 -1.20 -13.40 18.71
CA LEU A 64 -1.15 -14.06 20.01
C LEU A 64 0.21 -13.86 20.70
N ALA A 65 0.20 -13.47 21.95
CA ALA A 65 1.38 -13.41 22.83
C ALA A 65 2.63 -12.82 22.17
N ARG A 66 3.68 -13.64 21.97
CA ARG A 66 4.95 -13.26 21.34
C ARG A 66 4.86 -12.93 19.86
N PHE A 67 3.75 -13.26 19.21
CA PHE A 67 3.49 -12.97 17.79
C PHE A 67 2.67 -11.69 17.59
N LYS A 68 2.48 -10.91 18.65
CA LYS A 68 1.76 -9.64 18.57
C LYS A 68 2.50 -8.68 17.65
N ASN A 69 1.78 -8.16 16.64
CA ASN A 69 2.34 -7.20 15.69
C ASN A 69 2.51 -5.80 16.30
N ARG A 70 3.00 -4.85 15.51
CA ARG A 70 3.28 -3.46 15.93
C ARG A 70 2.33 -2.47 15.25
N THR A 71 1.12 -2.88 14.92
CA THR A 71 0.10 -1.97 14.37
C THR A 71 -0.05 -0.74 15.25
N GLU A 72 -0.01 0.45 14.65
CA GLU A 72 -0.11 1.74 15.33
C GLU A 72 -1.32 2.55 14.89
N GLY A 73 -1.90 2.24 13.72
CA GLY A 73 -3.03 2.97 13.18
C GLY A 73 -3.68 2.24 12.00
N VAL A 74 -4.52 2.95 11.28
CA VAL A 74 -5.33 2.40 10.17
C VAL A 74 -4.94 2.96 8.80
N SER A 75 -4.06 3.96 8.76
CA SER A 75 -3.81 4.80 7.58
C SER A 75 -3.24 4.03 6.40
N SER A 76 -2.26 3.13 6.62
CA SER A 76 -1.61 2.42 5.52
C SER A 76 -2.59 1.56 4.72
N THR A 77 -3.39 0.76 5.39
CA THR A 77 -4.41 -0.06 4.70
C THR A 77 -5.51 0.81 4.10
N ALA A 78 -6.01 1.78 4.85
CA ALA A 78 -7.09 2.65 4.38
C ALA A 78 -6.67 3.53 3.19
N GLY A 79 -5.44 4.03 3.18
CA GLY A 79 -4.86 4.77 2.04
C GLY A 79 -4.80 3.90 0.78
N LYS A 80 -4.32 2.65 0.89
CA LYS A 80 -4.31 1.71 -0.23
C LYS A 80 -5.72 1.44 -0.77
N PHE A 81 -6.71 1.21 0.09
CA PHE A 81 -8.10 1.03 -0.35
C PHE A 81 -8.65 2.28 -1.03
N SER A 82 -8.41 3.46 -0.47
CA SER A 82 -8.86 4.73 -1.04
C SER A 82 -8.26 4.95 -2.43
N SER A 83 -6.94 4.82 -2.57
CA SER A 83 -6.26 5.03 -3.84
C SER A 83 -6.73 4.06 -4.93
N VAL A 84 -6.87 2.77 -4.58
CA VAL A 84 -7.31 1.75 -5.54
C VAL A 84 -8.77 1.95 -5.95
N PHE A 85 -9.66 2.31 -5.03
CA PHE A 85 -11.05 2.61 -5.36
C PHE A 85 -11.18 3.86 -6.23
N ALA A 86 -10.45 4.93 -5.94
CA ALA A 86 -10.48 6.15 -6.74
C ALA A 86 -9.93 5.92 -8.16
N LEU A 87 -8.79 5.24 -8.28
CA LEU A 87 -8.22 4.86 -9.57
C LEU A 87 -9.15 3.93 -10.35
N GLY A 88 -9.73 2.94 -9.67
CA GLY A 88 -10.70 2.01 -10.25
C GLY A 88 -11.94 2.72 -10.79
N ALA A 89 -12.49 3.66 -10.04
CA ALA A 89 -13.61 4.48 -10.47
C ALA A 89 -13.29 5.24 -11.76
N ARG A 90 -12.13 5.90 -11.83
CA ARG A 90 -11.69 6.62 -13.03
C ARG A 90 -11.47 5.71 -14.23
N THR A 91 -10.93 4.52 -13.99
CA THR A 91 -10.61 3.54 -15.05
C THR A 91 -11.86 2.88 -15.64
N LEU A 92 -12.84 2.59 -14.78
CA LEU A 92 -14.01 1.77 -15.16
C LEU A 92 -15.26 2.59 -15.49
N LYS A 93 -15.26 3.92 -15.35
CA LYS A 93 -16.45 4.77 -15.47
C LYS A 93 -17.24 4.59 -16.76
N ASP A 94 -16.57 4.37 -17.88
CA ASP A 94 -17.21 4.23 -19.19
C ASP A 94 -17.69 2.80 -19.47
N TYR A 95 -17.34 1.83 -18.63
CA TYR A 95 -17.61 0.42 -18.81
C TYR A 95 -18.56 -0.16 -17.76
N PHE A 96 -18.43 0.29 -16.51
CA PHE A 96 -19.18 -0.24 -15.35
C PHE A 96 -19.70 0.89 -14.45
N PRO A 97 -20.63 1.73 -14.92
CA PRO A 97 -21.05 2.96 -14.23
C PRO A 97 -21.65 2.73 -12.82
N GLU A 98 -22.36 1.63 -12.60
CA GLU A 98 -22.93 1.31 -11.28
C GLU A 98 -21.82 1.00 -10.26
N LEU A 99 -20.84 0.18 -10.66
CA LEU A 99 -19.68 -0.12 -9.84
C LEU A 99 -18.86 1.15 -9.56
N THR A 100 -18.71 2.01 -10.56
CA THR A 100 -18.00 3.28 -10.43
C THR A 100 -18.59 4.15 -9.33
N ALA A 101 -19.90 4.32 -9.28
CA ALA A 101 -20.55 5.14 -8.25
C ALA A 101 -20.33 4.60 -6.82
N GLU A 102 -20.27 3.27 -6.67
CA GLU A 102 -19.91 2.65 -5.39
C GLU A 102 -18.44 2.92 -5.03
N LEU A 103 -17.52 2.74 -5.99
CA LEU A 103 -16.09 2.95 -5.80
C LEU A 103 -15.75 4.40 -5.44
N GLU A 104 -16.40 5.39 -6.08
CA GLU A 104 -16.24 6.83 -5.75
C GLU A 104 -16.57 7.09 -4.28
N LYS A 105 -17.72 6.60 -3.83
CA LYS A 105 -18.13 6.73 -2.43
C LYS A 105 -17.14 6.06 -1.49
N LYS A 106 -16.75 4.82 -1.78
CA LYS A 106 -15.83 4.02 -0.97
C LYS A 106 -14.43 4.62 -0.90
N ALA A 107 -13.94 5.24 -1.97
CA ALA A 107 -12.66 5.93 -1.97
C ALA A 107 -12.63 7.05 -0.91
N GLY A 108 -13.63 7.92 -0.91
CA GLY A 108 -13.74 8.99 0.07
C GLY A 108 -13.95 8.48 1.50
N ASP A 109 -14.77 7.43 1.69
CA ASP A 109 -15.01 6.83 3.00
C ASP A 109 -13.71 6.20 3.56
N ALA A 110 -12.95 5.47 2.74
CA ALA A 110 -11.69 4.87 3.13
C ALA A 110 -10.64 5.92 3.50
N TYR A 111 -10.52 7.00 2.75
CA TYR A 111 -9.62 8.10 3.09
C TYR A 111 -9.95 8.71 4.45
N ARG A 112 -11.23 9.05 4.68
CA ARG A 112 -11.67 9.58 5.98
C ARG A 112 -11.41 8.60 7.12
N PHE A 113 -11.64 7.30 6.90
CA PHE A 113 -11.31 6.27 7.88
C PHE A 113 -9.80 6.24 8.17
N GLY A 114 -8.96 6.34 7.14
CA GLY A 114 -7.49 6.40 7.28
C GLY A 114 -6.99 7.56 8.14
N LEU A 115 -7.76 8.64 8.23
CA LEU A 115 -7.41 9.82 9.04
C LEU A 115 -7.91 9.73 10.50
N THR A 116 -8.67 8.71 10.87
CA THR A 116 -9.22 8.59 12.24
C THR A 116 -8.19 8.12 13.27
N ASP A 117 -7.20 7.34 12.84
CA ASP A 117 -6.15 6.80 13.71
C ASP A 117 -4.88 6.63 12.86
N ILE A 118 -4.00 7.64 12.90
CA ILE A 118 -2.84 7.76 12.04
C ILE A 118 -1.78 6.73 12.39
N GLY A 119 -1.36 5.92 11.42
CA GLY A 119 -0.33 4.90 11.61
C GLY A 119 -0.46 3.73 10.64
N ALA A 120 0.51 2.82 10.71
CA ALA A 120 0.57 1.63 9.88
C ALA A 120 -0.19 0.44 10.47
N THR A 121 -0.84 -0.34 9.61
CA THR A 121 -1.48 -1.61 9.97
C THR A 121 -0.60 -2.76 9.52
N GLN A 122 -0.37 -3.72 10.41
CA GLN A 122 0.38 -4.95 10.11
C GLN A 122 -0.54 -6.17 10.10
N THR A 123 -0.11 -7.23 9.41
CA THR A 123 -0.84 -8.50 9.41
C THR A 123 -0.71 -9.23 10.76
N ALA A 124 -1.70 -10.06 11.09
CA ALA A 124 -1.70 -10.85 12.33
C ALA A 124 -1.01 -12.20 12.13
N CYS A 125 -0.22 -12.60 13.14
CA CYS A 125 0.39 -13.93 13.25
C CYS A 125 -0.10 -14.65 14.50
N ASN A 126 -0.17 -15.97 14.43
CA ASN A 126 -0.65 -16.80 15.55
C ASN A 126 0.29 -17.95 15.94
N VAL A 127 1.10 -18.47 15.01
CA VAL A 127 1.97 -19.64 15.26
C VAL A 127 3.43 -19.40 14.91
N SER A 128 3.71 -18.39 14.09
CA SER A 128 5.05 -18.06 13.63
C SER A 128 5.19 -16.54 13.49
N PRO A 129 6.35 -15.93 13.73
CA PRO A 129 6.56 -14.51 13.51
C PRO A 129 6.70 -14.17 12.02
N TYR A 130 5.79 -14.69 11.20
CA TYR A 130 5.76 -14.45 9.75
C TYR A 130 4.59 -13.55 9.40
N PHE A 131 4.84 -12.27 9.32
CA PHE A 131 3.85 -11.26 8.96
C PHE A 131 4.47 -10.16 8.10
N TYR A 132 3.65 -9.43 7.37
CA TYR A 132 4.08 -8.26 6.63
C TYR A 132 4.25 -7.10 7.61
N GLU A 133 5.50 -6.70 7.80
CA GLU A 133 5.93 -5.75 8.83
C GLU A 133 5.85 -4.30 8.37
N GLU A 134 4.79 -3.89 7.70
CA GLU A 134 4.67 -2.52 7.24
C GLU A 134 4.76 -1.51 8.39
N ASP A 135 5.67 -0.55 8.27
CA ASP A 135 5.92 0.53 9.24
C ASP A 135 5.76 1.92 8.56
N ASN A 136 5.14 1.97 7.37
CA ASN A 136 4.91 3.20 6.62
C ASN A 136 3.43 3.38 6.29
N TYR A 137 3.00 4.63 6.13
CA TYR A 137 1.63 4.99 5.78
C TYR A 137 1.55 6.35 5.05
N VAL A 138 2.64 7.10 5.03
CA VAL A 138 2.64 8.48 4.53
C VAL A 138 2.44 8.50 3.02
N ASP A 139 3.16 7.65 2.30
CA ASP A 139 3.04 7.46 0.86
C ASP A 139 1.67 6.92 0.44
N ASP A 140 1.03 6.10 1.29
CA ASP A 140 -0.33 5.61 1.07
C ASP A 140 -1.37 6.73 1.15
N LEU A 141 -1.23 7.63 2.12
CA LEU A 141 -2.11 8.79 2.25
C LEU A 141 -1.85 9.83 1.17
N GLU A 142 -0.60 10.03 0.76
CA GLU A 142 -0.25 10.88 -0.39
C GLU A 142 -0.92 10.36 -1.66
N GLN A 143 -0.72 9.08 -1.97
CA GLN A 143 -1.31 8.45 -3.16
C GLN A 143 -2.84 8.50 -3.13
N ALA A 144 -3.45 8.24 -1.97
CA ALA A 144 -4.90 8.30 -1.81
C ALA A 144 -5.45 9.72 -2.04
N ALA A 145 -4.81 10.72 -1.48
CA ALA A 145 -5.20 12.11 -1.68
C ALA A 145 -5.04 12.53 -3.15
N TRP A 146 -3.94 12.15 -3.80
CA TRP A 146 -3.77 12.37 -5.23
C TRP A 146 -4.88 11.73 -6.07
N GLU A 147 -5.19 10.46 -5.85
CA GLU A 147 -6.21 9.76 -6.63
C GLU A 147 -7.61 10.34 -6.41
N LEU A 148 -7.91 10.80 -5.19
CA LEU A 148 -9.15 11.52 -4.89
C LEU A 148 -9.21 12.87 -5.59
N PHE A 149 -8.11 13.63 -5.62
CA PHE A 149 -8.04 14.85 -6.42
C PHE A 149 -8.29 14.55 -7.91
N ALA A 150 -7.62 13.55 -8.46
CA ALA A 150 -7.78 13.17 -9.86
C ALA A 150 -9.19 12.67 -10.21
N LEU A 151 -9.90 12.10 -9.22
CA LEU A 151 -11.28 11.65 -9.36
C LEU A 151 -12.29 12.79 -9.28
N THR A 152 -12.12 13.68 -8.29
CA THR A 152 -13.14 14.68 -7.90
C THR A 152 -12.88 16.09 -8.45
N GLY A 153 -11.62 16.43 -8.73
CA GLY A 153 -11.19 17.80 -9.03
C GLY A 153 -11.14 18.73 -7.82
N ASP A 154 -11.36 18.22 -6.60
CA ASP A 154 -11.32 19.03 -5.37
C ASP A 154 -9.88 19.30 -4.97
N SER A 155 -9.47 20.57 -5.06
CA SER A 155 -8.11 21.03 -4.77
C SER A 155 -7.67 20.77 -3.32
N SER A 156 -8.61 20.60 -2.39
CA SER A 156 -8.26 20.27 -1.01
C SER A 156 -7.53 18.92 -0.89
N TYR A 157 -7.84 17.98 -1.77
CA TYR A 157 -7.10 16.71 -1.84
C TYR A 157 -5.69 16.89 -2.44
N LEU A 158 -5.51 17.81 -3.39
CA LEU A 158 -4.18 18.11 -3.92
C LEU A 158 -3.28 18.73 -2.84
N GLU A 159 -3.82 19.63 -2.02
CA GLU A 159 -3.11 20.20 -0.86
C GLU A 159 -2.76 19.11 0.17
N GLN A 160 -3.64 18.14 0.39
CA GLN A 160 -3.38 17.03 1.28
C GLN A 160 -2.31 16.07 0.69
N ALA A 161 -2.32 15.82 -0.62
CA ALA A 161 -1.26 15.04 -1.26
C ALA A 161 0.11 15.70 -1.09
N ASP A 162 0.19 17.02 -1.29
CA ASP A 162 1.41 17.80 -1.03
C ASP A 162 1.83 17.77 0.45
N TYR A 163 0.87 17.84 1.37
CA TYR A 163 1.16 17.77 2.80
C TYR A 163 1.81 16.42 3.18
N TRP A 164 1.20 15.31 2.77
CA TRP A 164 1.74 13.97 3.06
C TRP A 164 3.07 13.73 2.35
N GLY A 165 3.17 14.04 1.07
CA GLY A 165 4.41 13.86 0.32
C GLY A 165 5.58 14.69 0.84
N ALA A 166 5.32 15.87 1.40
CA ALA A 166 6.36 16.69 2.02
C ALA A 166 6.89 16.11 3.35
N LEU A 167 6.10 15.26 4.03
CA LEU A 167 6.55 14.56 5.24
C LEU A 167 7.52 13.43 4.93
N GLU A 168 7.50 12.88 3.72
CA GLU A 168 8.36 11.78 3.28
C GLU A 168 8.99 12.09 1.92
N PRO A 169 9.95 13.03 1.85
CA PRO A 169 10.59 13.41 0.60
C PRO A 169 11.28 12.26 -0.13
N PHE A 170 11.71 11.24 0.61
CA PHE A 170 12.37 10.04 0.10
C PHE A 170 11.75 8.80 0.70
N THR A 171 11.61 7.75 -0.11
CA THR A 171 11.16 6.45 0.39
C THR A 171 12.06 6.00 1.55
N PRO A 172 11.52 5.60 2.72
CA PRO A 172 12.30 5.43 3.95
C PRO A 172 13.46 4.43 3.86
N TRP A 173 13.37 3.38 3.04
CA TRP A 173 14.48 2.45 2.85
C TRP A 173 15.71 3.10 2.20
N ILE A 174 15.50 4.13 1.37
CA ILE A 174 16.58 4.88 0.73
C ILE A 174 17.34 5.69 1.80
N GLU A 175 16.60 6.40 2.64
CA GLU A 175 17.19 7.28 3.66
C GLU A 175 17.82 6.50 4.81
N LYS A 176 17.15 5.47 5.30
CA LYS A 176 17.60 4.69 6.46
C LYS A 176 18.67 3.65 6.13
N ASP A 177 18.93 3.39 4.85
CA ASP A 177 19.86 2.35 4.37
C ASP A 177 19.59 0.97 4.96
N THR A 178 18.32 0.68 5.25
CA THR A 178 17.89 -0.59 5.81
C THR A 178 16.45 -0.89 5.45
N ALA A 179 16.13 -2.16 5.42
CA ALA A 179 14.76 -2.61 5.24
C ALA A 179 14.56 -4.00 5.85
N ARG A 180 13.33 -4.29 6.24
CA ARG A 180 12.85 -5.62 6.56
C ARG A 180 11.86 -6.07 5.49
N HIS A 181 11.42 -7.32 5.57
CA HIS A 181 10.41 -7.85 4.70
C HIS A 181 9.13 -6.98 4.70
N TYR A 182 8.81 -6.38 3.57
CA TYR A 182 7.65 -5.49 3.34
C TYR A 182 7.54 -4.27 4.27
N GLN A 183 8.60 -3.89 4.96
CA GLN A 183 8.56 -2.79 5.93
C GLN A 183 8.14 -1.45 5.31
N PHE A 184 8.58 -1.16 4.10
CA PHE A 184 8.33 0.09 3.37
C PHE A 184 7.63 -0.17 2.02
N TYR A 185 6.67 -1.10 2.01
CA TYR A 185 5.88 -1.36 0.82
C TYR A 185 5.02 -0.11 0.47
N PRO A 186 4.92 0.28 -0.80
CA PRO A 186 5.34 -0.42 -2.03
C PRO A 186 6.78 -0.19 -2.50
N PHE A 187 7.68 0.33 -1.70
CA PHE A 187 9.12 0.53 -1.97
C PHE A 187 9.45 1.65 -2.97
N VAL A 188 8.46 2.26 -3.57
CA VAL A 188 8.54 3.44 -4.44
C VAL A 188 7.34 4.32 -4.18
N ASN A 189 7.57 5.63 -4.09
CA ASN A 189 6.47 6.57 -3.87
C ASN A 189 5.84 6.96 -5.22
N LEU A 190 4.65 6.42 -5.52
CA LEU A 190 3.88 6.72 -6.73
C LEU A 190 3.20 8.08 -6.66
N GLY A 191 2.86 8.57 -5.47
CA GLY A 191 2.30 9.90 -5.25
C GLY A 191 3.24 10.99 -5.75
N HIS A 192 4.53 10.87 -5.44
CA HIS A 192 5.55 11.79 -5.95
C HIS A 192 5.58 11.86 -7.47
N ALA A 193 5.53 10.72 -8.16
CA ALA A 193 5.50 10.71 -9.62
C ALA A 193 4.25 11.40 -10.17
N ASN A 194 3.10 11.19 -9.56
CA ASN A 194 1.86 11.82 -9.96
C ASN A 194 1.91 13.35 -9.77
N LEU A 195 2.36 13.84 -8.62
CA LEU A 195 2.53 15.27 -8.34
C LEU A 195 3.58 15.91 -9.25
N ALA A 196 4.68 15.21 -9.54
CA ALA A 196 5.72 15.68 -10.44
C ALA A 196 5.23 15.85 -11.87
N LEU A 197 4.41 14.91 -12.37
CA LEU A 197 3.97 14.87 -13.77
C LEU A 197 2.72 15.72 -14.05
N PHE A 198 2.01 16.17 -13.04
CA PHE A 198 0.75 16.89 -13.21
C PHE A 198 0.94 18.29 -13.83
N GLY A 199 2.12 18.91 -13.69
CA GLY A 199 2.40 20.22 -14.29
C GLY A 199 1.82 21.40 -13.51
N ASN A 200 1.76 21.29 -12.19
CA ASN A 200 1.30 22.34 -11.28
C ASN A 200 2.48 22.98 -10.49
N GLU A 201 2.15 23.81 -9.52
CA GLU A 201 3.11 24.48 -8.62
C GLU A 201 3.98 23.54 -7.78
N TYR A 202 3.55 22.28 -7.59
CA TYR A 202 4.30 21.26 -6.82
C TYR A 202 5.28 20.44 -7.69
N SER A 203 5.15 20.46 -8.99
CA SER A 203 5.88 19.58 -9.91
C SER A 203 7.39 19.65 -9.75
N ASP A 204 7.96 20.84 -9.69
CA ASP A 204 9.42 21.03 -9.54
C ASP A 204 9.93 20.45 -8.21
N LYS A 205 9.16 20.60 -7.13
CA LYS A 205 9.47 20.06 -5.81
C LYS A 205 9.54 18.54 -5.83
N TYR A 206 8.56 17.88 -6.42
CA TYR A 206 8.50 16.41 -6.47
C TYR A 206 9.48 15.81 -7.47
N LEU A 207 9.74 16.46 -8.59
CA LEU A 207 10.87 16.11 -9.47
C LEU A 207 12.21 16.19 -8.75
N ASP A 208 12.40 17.20 -7.92
CA ASP A 208 13.62 17.33 -7.09
C ASP A 208 13.73 16.21 -6.04
N PHE A 209 12.63 15.84 -5.38
CA PHE A 209 12.60 14.71 -4.45
C PHE A 209 12.97 13.39 -5.14
N MET A 210 12.35 13.09 -6.29
CA MET A 210 12.66 11.89 -7.08
C MET A 210 14.12 11.86 -7.52
N ARG A 211 14.64 12.97 -8.05
CA ARG A 211 16.05 13.09 -8.47
C ARG A 211 17.01 12.87 -7.31
N LYS A 212 16.75 13.48 -6.15
CA LYS A 212 17.58 13.32 -4.94
C LYS A 212 17.54 11.89 -4.42
N GLY A 213 16.38 11.25 -4.38
CA GLY A 213 16.25 9.84 -4.01
C GLY A 213 17.08 8.92 -4.90
N LEU A 214 17.02 9.10 -6.23
CA LEU A 214 17.85 8.35 -7.17
C LEU A 214 19.35 8.64 -6.97
N ALA A 215 19.72 9.89 -6.71
CA ALA A 215 21.09 10.26 -6.41
C ALA A 215 21.62 9.62 -5.11
N MET A 216 20.77 9.53 -4.08
CA MET A 216 21.10 8.83 -2.82
C MET A 216 21.35 7.34 -3.07
N ILE A 217 20.52 6.67 -3.85
CA ILE A 217 20.77 5.27 -4.24
C ILE A 217 22.12 5.15 -4.96
N ASN A 218 22.37 6.02 -5.94
CA ASN A 218 23.60 5.98 -6.72
C ASN A 218 24.87 6.28 -5.89
N ALA A 219 24.74 7.06 -4.83
CA ALA A 219 25.86 7.42 -3.94
C ALA A 219 26.24 6.33 -2.92
N ARG A 220 25.42 5.28 -2.77
CA ARG A 220 25.68 4.21 -1.79
C ARG A 220 26.92 3.42 -2.17
N ASP A 221 27.77 3.14 -1.19
CA ASP A 221 28.87 2.19 -1.34
C ASP A 221 28.34 0.76 -1.39
N THR A 222 29.03 -0.08 -2.16
CA THR A 222 28.68 -1.50 -2.25
C THR A 222 29.92 -2.32 -2.62
N ASP A 223 30.08 -3.45 -1.95
CA ASP A 223 31.06 -4.49 -2.29
C ASP A 223 30.48 -5.53 -3.25
N ASP A 224 29.21 -5.37 -3.65
CA ASP A 224 28.55 -6.28 -4.58
C ASP A 224 29.17 -6.18 -5.98
N PRO A 225 29.59 -7.31 -6.59
CA PRO A 225 30.25 -7.32 -7.90
C PRO A 225 29.33 -6.83 -9.04
N PHE A 226 28.02 -6.81 -8.83
CA PHE A 226 27.04 -6.29 -9.78
C PHE A 226 26.66 -4.82 -9.49
N MET A 227 27.39 -4.17 -8.58
CA MET A 227 27.14 -2.78 -8.17
C MET A 227 25.71 -2.57 -7.62
N LEU A 228 25.13 -3.58 -6.99
CA LEU A 228 23.81 -3.50 -6.40
C LEU A 228 23.82 -2.57 -5.18
N LYS A 229 23.12 -1.47 -5.27
CA LYS A 229 23.05 -0.41 -4.25
C LYS A 229 21.72 -0.40 -3.48
N ILE A 230 21.07 -1.54 -3.43
CA ILE A 230 19.78 -1.77 -2.78
C ILE A 230 20.02 -2.67 -1.56
N PRO A 231 19.33 -2.46 -0.41
CA PRO A 231 19.46 -3.35 0.73
C PRO A 231 19.18 -4.81 0.36
N PHE A 232 20.12 -5.70 0.71
CA PHE A 232 19.96 -7.14 0.46
C PHE A 232 19.23 -7.78 1.64
N VAL A 233 17.93 -7.96 1.48
CA VAL A 233 17.03 -8.56 2.47
C VAL A 233 16.12 -9.58 1.80
N TRP A 234 15.32 -10.30 2.57
CA TRP A 234 14.26 -11.14 2.00
C TRP A 234 13.38 -10.32 1.05
N CYS A 235 13.15 -10.83 -0.16
CA CYS A 235 12.45 -10.13 -1.24
C CYS A 235 13.17 -8.89 -1.81
N SER A 236 14.50 -8.82 -1.73
CA SER A 236 15.29 -7.68 -2.24
C SER A 236 15.04 -7.36 -3.72
N ASN A 237 14.64 -8.34 -4.54
CA ASN A 237 14.24 -8.10 -5.93
C ASN A 237 13.06 -7.12 -6.06
N ASN A 238 12.17 -7.07 -5.08
CA ASN A 238 11.08 -6.10 -5.08
C ASN A 238 11.60 -4.67 -4.91
N TYR A 239 12.62 -4.46 -4.09
CA TYR A 239 13.29 -3.16 -3.94
C TYR A 239 14.03 -2.75 -5.22
N VAL A 240 14.70 -3.71 -5.88
CA VAL A 240 15.34 -3.47 -7.18
C VAL A 240 14.31 -3.06 -8.22
N ALA A 241 13.21 -3.80 -8.33
CA ALA A 241 12.12 -3.48 -9.25
C ALA A 241 11.50 -2.09 -8.96
N ALA A 242 11.31 -1.75 -7.69
CA ALA A 242 10.81 -0.45 -7.28
C ALA A 242 11.77 0.69 -7.66
N ALA A 243 13.08 0.51 -7.43
CA ALA A 243 14.09 1.50 -7.84
C ALA A 243 14.13 1.68 -9.37
N LEU A 244 14.04 0.58 -10.15
CA LEU A 244 13.94 0.64 -11.61
C LEU A 244 12.64 1.34 -12.05
N THR A 245 11.53 1.10 -11.37
CA THR A 245 10.27 1.81 -11.62
C THR A 245 10.43 3.30 -11.36
N GLN A 246 11.05 3.70 -10.28
CA GLN A 246 11.34 5.10 -9.97
C GLN A 246 12.23 5.74 -11.05
N CYS A 247 13.26 5.04 -11.51
CA CYS A 247 14.09 5.51 -12.63
C CYS A 247 13.29 5.70 -13.93
N ARG A 248 12.30 4.83 -14.17
CA ARG A 248 11.46 4.91 -15.38
C ARG A 248 10.43 6.04 -15.30
N LEU A 249 9.92 6.33 -14.11
CA LEU A 249 8.94 7.39 -13.88
C LEU A 249 9.59 8.78 -13.91
N TYR A 250 10.83 8.91 -13.42
CA TYR A 250 11.65 10.12 -13.50
C TYR A 250 12.14 10.36 -14.93
#